data_4621e9c3cd51e75c0efbcc21dea8e336
#
_entry.id   4621e9c3cd51e75c0efbcc21dea8e336
#
_cell.length_a   1.000
_cell.length_b   1.000
_cell.length_c   1.000
_cell.angle_alpha   90.00
_cell.angle_beta   90.00
_cell.angle_gamma   90.00
#
_symmetry.space_group_name_H-M   'P 1'
#
loop_
_entity.id
_entity.type
_entity.pdbx_description
1 polymer ?
#
loop_
_entity_poly.entity_id
_entity_poly.type
_entity_poly.pdbx_seq_one_letter_code
_entity_poly.pdbx_strand_id
1 'polypeptide(L)'
;SGNMAAQCMEERDWDIVLVSAHLGARYGDGGQNPGNHFWWQGKFYSRTGRTPDLPLFVESTGYGTGEGLCGWNCRHSFGPGDLRHNPYAQFDADENKRAFDLSQKQRGKESRIRRTKTKLVGLRTAIEAAEDAGVKVTLEAQYTRTAKLLEKQNLDYNQFCEDNGLKRLSDRIQIAKWTREDARKSIAAARSK
;
A
#
# COMPACT_ATOMS: atom_id res chain seq x y z
N SER A 1 14.90 -11.25 0.21
CA SER A 1 14.78 -9.87 0.69
C SER A 1 15.98 -9.05 0.24
N GLY A 2 15.88 -7.71 0.27
CA GLY A 2 16.95 -6.81 -0.15
C GLY A 2 18.30 -7.07 0.55
N ASN A 3 18.28 -7.40 1.83
CA ASN A 3 19.51 -7.70 2.59
C ASN A 3 20.28 -8.92 2.05
N MET A 4 19.57 -9.99 1.64
CA MET A 4 20.22 -11.16 1.03
C MET A 4 20.86 -10.81 -0.32
N ALA A 5 20.20 -9.99 -1.14
CA ALA A 5 20.73 -9.56 -2.41
C ALA A 5 22.00 -8.72 -2.20
N ALA A 6 21.97 -7.76 -1.26
CA ALA A 6 23.12 -6.93 -0.92
C ALA A 6 24.32 -7.77 -0.44
N GLN A 7 24.10 -8.69 0.49
CA GLN A 7 25.11 -9.59 1.02
C GLN A 7 25.74 -10.47 -0.08
N CYS A 8 24.91 -11.09 -0.92
CA CYS A 8 25.40 -11.93 -2.03
C CYS A 8 26.27 -11.14 -3.03
N MET A 9 25.91 -9.88 -3.29
CA MET A 9 26.69 -9.01 -4.17
C MET A 9 28.01 -8.58 -3.52
N GLU A 10 28.00 -8.36 -2.20
CA GLU A 10 29.21 -8.05 -1.43
C GLU A 10 30.19 -9.23 -1.40
N GLU A 11 29.73 -10.43 -1.06
CA GLU A 11 30.53 -11.65 -1.03
C GLU A 11 31.17 -12.00 -2.38
N ARG A 12 30.54 -11.60 -3.49
CA ARG A 12 31.02 -11.81 -4.86
C ARG A 12 31.74 -10.61 -5.46
N ASP A 13 31.95 -9.57 -4.68
CA ASP A 13 32.52 -8.29 -5.11
C ASP A 13 31.85 -7.70 -6.36
N TRP A 14 30.52 -7.85 -6.47
CA TRP A 14 29.75 -7.35 -7.60
C TRP A 14 29.37 -5.90 -7.40
N ASP A 15 29.83 -5.00 -8.29
CA ASP A 15 29.64 -3.57 -8.14
C ASP A 15 28.34 -3.05 -8.76
N ILE A 16 27.97 -3.55 -9.94
CA ILE A 16 26.86 -2.99 -10.71
C ILE A 16 25.52 -3.54 -10.20
N VAL A 17 24.64 -2.64 -9.80
CA VAL A 17 23.29 -2.93 -9.30
C VAL A 17 22.27 -2.51 -10.33
N LEU A 18 21.30 -3.37 -10.63
CA LEU A 18 20.10 -3.02 -11.37
C LEU A 18 18.89 -3.03 -10.44
N VAL A 19 18.16 -1.92 -10.41
CA VAL A 19 16.93 -1.78 -9.62
C VAL A 19 15.72 -2.09 -10.50
N SER A 20 14.75 -2.84 -9.96
CA SER A 20 13.51 -3.16 -10.66
C SER A 20 12.65 -1.92 -10.92
N ALA A 21 11.75 -2.01 -11.92
CA ALA A 21 10.77 -0.97 -12.20
C ALA A 21 9.35 -1.54 -12.26
N HIS A 22 8.37 -0.70 -11.91
CA HIS A 22 6.96 -1.00 -12.08
C HIS A 22 6.14 0.28 -12.25
N LEU A 23 5.05 0.18 -12.97
CA LEU A 23 4.08 1.27 -13.12
C LEU A 23 3.43 1.61 -11.76
N GLY A 24 3.24 2.90 -11.49
CA GLY A 24 2.69 3.40 -10.23
C GLY A 24 3.71 3.36 -9.08
N ALA A 25 4.98 3.49 -9.38
CA ALA A 25 6.02 3.74 -8.38
C ALA A 25 5.77 5.08 -7.67
N ARG A 26 6.15 5.16 -6.37
CA ARG A 26 6.03 6.40 -5.59
C ARG A 26 6.68 7.55 -6.35
N TYR A 27 5.91 8.63 -6.54
CA TYR A 27 6.36 9.81 -7.27
C TYR A 27 6.89 10.91 -6.34
N GLY A 28 6.42 10.91 -5.07
CA GLY A 28 6.82 11.89 -4.07
C GLY A 28 6.50 13.33 -4.51
N ASP A 29 7.49 14.20 -4.36
CA ASP A 29 7.46 15.60 -4.81
C ASP A 29 7.86 15.78 -6.29
N GLY A 30 8.18 14.70 -6.98
CA GLY A 30 8.69 14.71 -8.36
C GLY A 30 10.18 15.02 -8.50
N GLY A 31 10.87 15.29 -7.39
CA GLY A 31 12.29 15.63 -7.37
C GLY A 31 13.21 14.41 -7.52
N GLN A 32 14.49 14.71 -7.70
CA GLN A 32 15.55 13.71 -7.78
C GLN A 32 16.07 13.35 -6.37
N ASN A 33 15.29 12.57 -5.65
CA ASN A 33 15.59 12.18 -4.27
C ASN A 33 15.15 10.74 -3.97
N PRO A 34 15.66 10.13 -2.88
CA PRO A 34 15.32 8.76 -2.50
C PRO A 34 13.83 8.49 -2.28
N GLY A 35 13.04 9.49 -1.88
CA GLY A 35 11.60 9.38 -1.69
C GLY A 35 10.80 9.28 -2.99
N ASN A 36 11.40 9.70 -4.11
CA ASN A 36 10.81 9.55 -5.45
C ASN A 36 11.29 8.23 -6.09
N HIS A 37 10.55 7.15 -5.88
CA HIS A 37 10.90 5.83 -6.41
C HIS A 37 10.86 5.77 -7.94
N PHE A 38 10.00 6.59 -8.56
CA PHE A 38 9.94 6.70 -10.02
C PHE A 38 11.26 7.21 -10.59
N TRP A 39 11.92 8.15 -9.92
CA TRP A 39 13.16 8.74 -10.40
C TRP A 39 14.30 7.73 -10.52
N TRP A 40 14.44 6.83 -9.55
CA TRP A 40 15.57 5.91 -9.50
C TRP A 40 15.23 4.46 -9.95
N GLN A 41 13.97 4.11 -10.18
CA GLN A 41 13.63 2.76 -10.63
C GLN A 41 14.16 2.44 -12.04
N GLY A 42 14.38 1.16 -12.34
CA GLY A 42 14.76 0.67 -13.66
C GLY A 42 16.13 1.16 -14.14
N LYS A 43 17.01 1.57 -13.23
CA LYS A 43 18.34 2.12 -13.56
C LYS A 43 19.44 1.27 -12.95
N PHE A 44 20.64 1.44 -13.55
CA PHE A 44 21.87 0.86 -13.04
C PHE A 44 22.57 1.83 -12.08
N TYR A 45 23.25 1.27 -11.09
CA TYR A 45 23.98 1.99 -10.06
C TYR A 45 25.30 1.30 -9.76
N SER A 46 26.30 2.04 -9.26
CA SER A 46 27.50 1.50 -8.66
C SER A 46 27.30 1.34 -7.15
N ARG A 47 27.57 0.15 -6.63
CA ARG A 47 27.51 -0.14 -5.19
C ARG A 47 28.66 0.52 -4.43
N THR A 48 29.85 0.55 -5.02
CA THR A 48 31.10 0.98 -4.38
C THR A 48 31.73 2.23 -5.00
N GLY A 49 31.17 2.75 -6.10
CA GLY A 49 31.74 3.86 -6.86
C GLY A 49 32.84 3.44 -7.84
N ARG A 50 33.12 2.15 -8.01
CA ARG A 50 34.15 1.65 -8.94
C ARG A 50 33.80 1.85 -10.41
N THR A 51 32.52 1.97 -10.72
CA THR A 51 32.03 2.24 -12.08
C THR A 51 31.72 3.73 -12.20
N PRO A 52 32.64 4.55 -12.78
CA PRO A 52 32.58 6.01 -12.65
C PRO A 52 31.35 6.69 -13.25
N ASP A 53 30.79 6.10 -14.31
CA ASP A 53 29.65 6.66 -15.04
C ASP A 53 28.30 6.30 -14.40
N LEU A 54 28.30 5.53 -13.33
CA LEU A 54 27.09 5.16 -12.60
C LEU A 54 26.95 5.95 -11.30
N PRO A 55 25.74 6.45 -11.01
CA PRO A 55 25.48 7.07 -9.72
C PRO A 55 25.59 6.06 -8.58
N LEU A 56 25.90 6.53 -7.37
CA LEU A 56 26.04 5.68 -6.19
C LEU A 56 24.68 5.10 -5.78
N PHE A 57 24.65 3.79 -5.55
CA PHE A 57 23.45 3.03 -5.24
C PHE A 57 22.71 3.55 -4.00
N VAL A 58 23.41 3.64 -2.87
CA VAL A 58 22.81 4.03 -1.59
C VAL A 58 22.34 5.48 -1.61
N GLU A 59 23.15 6.39 -2.13
CA GLU A 59 22.84 7.82 -2.19
C GLU A 59 21.62 8.10 -3.07
N SER A 60 21.57 7.47 -4.26
CA SER A 60 20.48 7.69 -5.20
C SER A 60 19.16 7.06 -4.77
N THR A 61 19.21 5.86 -4.23
CA THR A 61 18.01 5.07 -3.92
C THR A 61 17.58 5.18 -2.47
N GLY A 62 18.42 5.68 -1.58
CA GLY A 62 18.19 5.67 -0.13
C GLY A 62 18.07 4.28 0.45
N TYR A 63 18.72 3.27 -0.14
CA TYR A 63 18.72 1.91 0.41
C TYR A 63 19.18 1.92 1.87
N GLY A 64 18.41 1.26 2.73
CA GLY A 64 18.63 1.26 4.18
C GLY A 64 17.85 2.33 4.94
N THR A 65 17.15 3.24 4.25
CA THR A 65 16.24 4.22 4.88
C THR A 65 14.78 3.83 4.74
N GLY A 66 13.91 4.41 5.58
CA GLY A 66 12.46 4.12 5.52
C GLY A 66 11.79 4.62 4.25
N GLU A 67 12.28 5.68 3.63
CA GLU A 67 11.68 6.30 2.44
C GLU A 67 12.25 5.75 1.12
N GLY A 68 13.42 5.14 1.17
CA GLY A 68 14.14 4.67 -0.01
C GLY A 68 13.79 3.24 -0.44
N LEU A 69 14.70 2.66 -1.21
CA LEU A 69 14.61 1.31 -1.74
C LEU A 69 14.55 0.26 -0.61
N CYS A 70 13.62 -0.68 -0.73
CA CYS A 70 13.29 -1.69 0.29
C CYS A 70 12.78 -1.11 1.62
N GLY A 71 12.51 0.19 1.70
CA GLY A 71 11.90 0.85 2.85
C GLY A 71 10.38 0.70 2.91
N TRP A 72 9.70 1.61 3.60
CA TRP A 72 8.27 1.55 3.87
C TRP A 72 7.42 1.53 2.59
N ASN A 73 6.62 0.47 2.44
CA ASN A 73 5.74 0.27 1.28
C ASN A 73 6.48 0.26 -0.08
N CYS A 74 7.78 0.07 -0.09
CA CYS A 74 8.53 -0.14 -1.31
C CYS A 74 8.21 -1.53 -1.90
N ARG A 75 7.98 -1.58 -3.21
CA ARG A 75 7.74 -2.82 -3.97
C ARG A 75 8.90 -3.18 -4.89
N HIS A 76 9.93 -2.33 -4.92
CA HIS A 76 11.11 -2.56 -5.73
C HIS A 76 12.02 -3.61 -5.10
N SER A 77 12.70 -4.33 -5.96
CA SER A 77 13.82 -5.21 -5.66
C SER A 77 15.05 -4.74 -6.43
N PHE A 78 16.18 -5.31 -6.15
CA PHE A 78 17.41 -5.08 -6.89
C PHE A 78 18.25 -6.36 -6.95
N GLY A 79 19.19 -6.38 -7.87
CA GLY A 79 20.12 -7.49 -8.07
C GLY A 79 21.33 -7.07 -8.89
N PRO A 80 22.23 -8.01 -9.19
CA PRO A 80 23.39 -7.72 -10.04
C PRO A 80 22.95 -7.32 -11.45
N GLY A 81 23.61 -6.29 -12.01
CA GLY A 81 23.45 -5.82 -13.38
C GLY A 81 24.73 -5.99 -14.18
N ASP A 82 24.62 -6.09 -15.50
CA ASP A 82 25.78 -6.25 -16.39
C ASP A 82 25.91 -5.14 -17.45
N LEU A 83 25.04 -4.13 -17.40
CA LEU A 83 24.90 -3.01 -18.35
C LEU A 83 24.50 -3.39 -19.78
N ARG A 84 24.43 -4.68 -20.12
CA ARG A 84 24.13 -5.15 -21.47
C ARG A 84 22.62 -5.23 -21.72
N HIS A 85 21.88 -5.55 -20.66
CA HIS A 85 20.46 -5.79 -20.77
C HIS A 85 19.71 -5.24 -19.56
N ASN A 86 18.70 -4.43 -19.82
CA ASN A 86 17.76 -3.99 -18.80
C ASN A 86 16.38 -4.58 -19.10
N PRO A 87 15.90 -5.59 -18.34
CA PRO A 87 14.62 -6.24 -18.59
C PRO A 87 13.43 -5.39 -18.16
N TYR A 88 13.66 -4.26 -17.49
CA TYR A 88 12.58 -3.45 -16.94
C TYR A 88 12.09 -2.40 -17.93
N ALA A 89 10.76 -2.32 -18.10
CA ALA A 89 10.13 -1.28 -18.89
C ALA A 89 10.42 0.11 -18.30
N GLN A 90 10.60 1.08 -19.19
CA GLN A 90 10.62 2.49 -18.82
C GLN A 90 9.19 3.03 -18.93
N PHE A 91 8.76 3.80 -17.93
CA PHE A 91 7.42 4.35 -17.87
C PHE A 91 7.44 5.87 -18.08
N ASP A 92 6.42 6.40 -18.70
CA ASP A 92 6.19 7.84 -18.75
C ASP A 92 5.87 8.40 -17.36
N ALA A 93 6.35 9.62 -17.06
CA ALA A 93 6.19 10.23 -15.75
C ALA A 93 4.74 10.51 -15.38
N ASP A 94 3.95 11.00 -16.34
CA ASP A 94 2.53 11.31 -16.12
C ASP A 94 1.70 10.04 -16.01
N GLU A 95 2.01 9.03 -16.79
CA GLU A 95 1.38 7.72 -16.68
C GLU A 95 1.66 7.09 -15.32
N ASN A 96 2.91 7.09 -14.90
CA ASN A 96 3.30 6.58 -13.58
C ASN A 96 2.61 7.34 -12.44
N LYS A 97 2.57 8.69 -12.54
CA LYS A 97 1.91 9.52 -11.54
C LYS A 97 0.42 9.22 -11.45
N ARG A 98 -0.28 9.10 -12.59
CA ARG A 98 -1.70 8.72 -12.62
C ARG A 98 -1.93 7.36 -11.97
N ALA A 99 -1.11 6.36 -12.29
CA ALA A 99 -1.21 5.02 -11.70
C ALA A 99 -0.92 5.02 -10.20
N PHE A 100 0.07 5.81 -9.75
CA PHE A 100 0.38 6.00 -8.34
C PHE A 100 -0.81 6.64 -7.60
N ASP A 101 -1.30 7.79 -8.08
CA ASP A 101 -2.42 8.53 -7.47
C ASP A 101 -3.69 7.66 -7.36
N LEU A 102 -3.96 6.87 -8.40
CA LEU A 102 -5.08 5.93 -8.42
C LEU A 102 -4.92 4.85 -7.34
N SER A 103 -3.72 4.29 -7.20
CA SER A 103 -3.42 3.32 -6.15
C SER A 103 -3.55 3.90 -4.73
N GLN A 104 -3.18 5.18 -4.53
CA GLN A 104 -3.35 5.86 -3.24
C GLN A 104 -4.83 6.10 -2.91
N LYS A 105 -5.65 6.49 -3.90
CA LYS A 105 -7.11 6.60 -3.73
C LYS A 105 -7.73 5.27 -3.33
N GLN A 106 -7.34 4.17 -3.98
CA GLN A 106 -7.78 2.82 -3.63
C GLN A 106 -7.43 2.46 -2.17
N ARG A 107 -6.16 2.65 -1.78
CA ARG A 107 -5.70 2.42 -0.40
C ARG A 107 -6.44 3.27 0.63
N GLY A 108 -6.76 4.51 0.30
CA GLY A 108 -7.55 5.40 1.14
C GLY A 108 -8.95 4.85 1.42
N LYS A 109 -9.64 4.34 0.39
CA LYS A 109 -10.96 3.69 0.52
C LYS A 109 -10.88 2.41 1.35
N GLU A 110 -9.91 1.54 1.09
CA GLU A 110 -9.64 0.32 1.87
C GLU A 110 -9.40 0.62 3.36
N SER A 111 -8.61 1.67 3.65
CA SER A 111 -8.33 2.10 5.03
C SER A 111 -9.60 2.59 5.75
N ARG A 112 -10.47 3.34 5.06
CA ARG A 112 -11.75 3.80 5.65
C ARG A 112 -12.64 2.60 5.99
N ILE A 113 -12.76 1.61 5.11
CA ILE A 113 -13.53 0.39 5.36
C ILE A 113 -12.98 -0.34 6.60
N ARG A 114 -11.66 -0.54 6.71
CA ARG A 114 -11.06 -1.18 7.88
C ARG A 114 -11.37 -0.44 9.18
N ARG A 115 -11.21 0.89 9.20
CA ARG A 115 -11.52 1.72 10.37
C ARG A 115 -12.99 1.60 10.79
N THR A 116 -13.91 1.59 9.83
CA THR A 116 -15.34 1.43 10.11
C THR A 116 -15.66 0.05 10.65
N LYS A 117 -15.05 -1.02 10.11
CA LYS A 117 -15.17 -2.37 10.67
C LYS A 117 -14.63 -2.45 12.11
N THR A 118 -13.46 -1.86 12.38
CA THR A 118 -12.88 -1.82 13.73
C THR A 118 -13.83 -1.11 14.72
N LYS A 119 -14.47 0.00 14.28
CA LYS A 119 -15.46 0.69 15.10
C LYS A 119 -16.68 -0.18 15.38
N LEU A 120 -17.18 -0.93 14.39
CA LEU A 120 -18.32 -1.85 14.57
C LEU A 120 -17.98 -2.98 15.55
N VAL A 121 -16.77 -3.54 15.49
CA VAL A 121 -16.31 -4.54 16.47
C VAL A 121 -16.31 -3.95 17.88
N GLY A 122 -15.77 -2.74 18.05
CA GLY A 122 -15.77 -2.06 19.34
C GLY A 122 -17.18 -1.76 19.86
N LEU A 123 -18.08 -1.28 19.00
CA LEU A 123 -19.48 -1.03 19.37
C LEU A 123 -20.21 -2.31 19.77
N ARG A 124 -20.01 -3.42 19.04
CA ARG A 124 -20.58 -4.72 19.41
C ARG A 124 -20.13 -5.13 20.83
N THR A 125 -18.82 -5.08 21.08
CA THR A 125 -18.29 -5.42 22.42
C THR A 125 -18.85 -4.50 23.51
N ALA A 126 -19.02 -3.21 23.23
CA ALA A 126 -19.61 -2.27 24.17
C ALA A 126 -21.09 -2.55 24.44
N ILE A 127 -21.88 -2.93 23.40
CA ILE A 127 -23.28 -3.32 23.54
C ILE A 127 -23.42 -4.60 24.39
N GLU A 128 -22.54 -5.58 24.17
CA GLU A 128 -22.51 -6.83 24.94
C GLU A 128 -22.17 -6.61 26.41
N ALA A 129 -21.33 -5.62 26.73
CA ALA A 129 -20.91 -5.27 28.08
C ALA A 129 -21.82 -4.25 28.78
N ALA A 130 -22.75 -3.60 28.08
CA ALA A 130 -23.61 -2.56 28.66
C ALA A 130 -24.69 -3.16 29.56
N GLU A 131 -24.68 -2.75 30.83
CA GLU A 131 -25.72 -3.13 31.84
C GLU A 131 -26.91 -2.17 31.81
N ASP A 132 -26.68 -0.88 31.55
CA ASP A 132 -27.72 0.13 31.48
C ASP A 132 -28.46 0.09 30.15
N ALA A 133 -29.78 0.00 30.22
CA ALA A 133 -30.65 -0.11 29.03
C ALA A 133 -30.62 1.13 28.13
N GLY A 134 -30.49 2.33 28.70
CA GLY A 134 -30.38 3.60 27.93
C GLY A 134 -29.06 3.72 27.19
N VAL A 135 -27.96 3.31 27.83
CA VAL A 135 -26.64 3.23 27.21
C VAL A 135 -26.67 2.23 26.06
N LYS A 136 -27.27 1.05 26.27
CA LYS A 136 -27.40 0.02 25.25
C LYS A 136 -28.14 0.51 24.00
N VAL A 137 -29.30 1.15 24.17
CA VAL A 137 -30.06 1.75 23.06
C VAL A 137 -29.23 2.78 22.30
N THR A 138 -28.47 3.60 23.01
CA THR A 138 -27.58 4.60 22.39
C THR A 138 -26.48 3.95 21.54
N LEU A 139 -25.85 2.90 22.06
CA LEU A 139 -24.81 2.15 21.36
C LEU A 139 -25.36 1.40 20.14
N GLU A 140 -26.53 0.82 20.23
CA GLU A 140 -27.24 0.14 19.12
C GLU A 140 -27.56 1.15 17.99
N ALA A 141 -28.03 2.35 18.34
CA ALA A 141 -28.23 3.41 17.36
C ALA A 141 -26.92 3.84 16.67
N GLN A 142 -25.80 3.91 17.42
CA GLN A 142 -24.48 4.18 16.84
C GLN A 142 -24.01 3.04 15.96
N TYR A 143 -24.24 1.79 16.35
CA TYR A 143 -23.93 0.61 15.54
C TYR A 143 -24.65 0.66 14.19
N THR A 144 -25.97 0.91 14.21
CA THR A 144 -26.80 1.03 13.00
C THR A 144 -26.31 2.13 12.05
N ARG A 145 -25.99 3.33 12.58
CA ARG A 145 -25.42 4.42 11.75
C ARG A 145 -24.08 4.03 11.16
N THR A 146 -23.24 3.36 11.94
CA THR A 146 -21.89 2.94 11.50
C THR A 146 -22.00 1.80 10.46
N ALA A 147 -22.97 0.92 10.59
CA ALA A 147 -23.28 -0.13 9.62
C ALA A 147 -23.75 0.44 8.27
N LYS A 148 -24.64 1.45 8.29
CA LYS A 148 -25.05 2.19 7.08
C LYS A 148 -23.85 2.87 6.38
N LEU A 149 -22.94 3.44 7.17
CA LEU A 149 -21.68 4.00 6.64
C LEU A 149 -20.81 2.93 5.98
N LEU A 150 -20.65 1.75 6.61
CA LEU A 150 -19.87 0.65 6.03
C LEU A 150 -20.45 0.18 4.69
N GLU A 151 -21.78 0.04 4.60
CA GLU A 151 -22.44 -0.33 3.34
C GLU A 151 -22.14 0.70 2.24
N LYS A 152 -22.33 2.00 2.53
CA LYS A 152 -22.01 3.08 1.59
C LYS A 152 -20.54 3.05 1.15
N GLN A 153 -19.59 2.82 2.08
CA GLN A 153 -18.18 2.74 1.76
C GLN A 153 -17.84 1.53 0.87
N ASN A 154 -18.51 0.39 1.08
CA ASN A 154 -18.31 -0.78 0.23
C ASN A 154 -18.84 -0.56 -1.19
N LEU A 155 -20.02 0.08 -1.33
CA LEU A 155 -20.59 0.44 -2.63
C LEU A 155 -19.68 1.42 -3.37
N ASP A 156 -19.23 2.48 -2.70
CA ASP A 156 -18.32 3.49 -3.26
C ASP A 156 -16.95 2.86 -3.67
N TYR A 157 -16.46 1.90 -2.89
CA TYR A 157 -15.22 1.19 -3.23
C TYR A 157 -15.39 0.26 -4.43
N ASN A 158 -16.51 -0.45 -4.53
CA ASN A 158 -16.81 -1.30 -5.67
C ASN A 158 -16.92 -0.46 -6.96
N GLN A 159 -17.73 0.60 -6.92
CA GLN A 159 -17.91 1.50 -8.06
C GLN A 159 -16.57 2.12 -8.50
N PHE A 160 -15.76 2.59 -7.54
CA PHE A 160 -14.43 3.10 -7.84
C PHE A 160 -13.53 2.08 -8.55
N CYS A 161 -13.56 0.81 -8.12
CA CYS A 161 -12.78 -0.23 -8.78
C CYS A 161 -13.28 -0.50 -10.20
N GLU A 162 -14.59 -0.57 -10.40
CA GLU A 162 -15.22 -0.76 -11.71
C GLU A 162 -14.89 0.38 -12.69
N ASP A 163 -15.10 1.64 -12.27
CA ASP A 163 -14.85 2.83 -13.08
C ASP A 163 -13.40 2.97 -13.53
N ASN A 164 -12.46 2.40 -12.78
CA ASN A 164 -11.02 2.52 -13.04
C ASN A 164 -10.37 1.20 -13.48
N GLY A 165 -11.14 0.16 -13.77
CA GLY A 165 -10.61 -1.14 -14.19
C GLY A 165 -9.72 -1.81 -13.14
N LEU A 166 -9.93 -1.52 -11.85
CA LEU A 166 -9.11 -2.03 -10.75
C LEU A 166 -9.72 -3.30 -10.15
N LYS A 167 -8.86 -4.22 -9.75
CA LYS A 167 -9.30 -5.37 -8.96
C LYS A 167 -9.64 -4.95 -7.54
N ARG A 168 -10.82 -5.35 -7.05
CA ARG A 168 -11.15 -5.25 -5.63
C ARG A 168 -10.28 -6.21 -4.82
N LEU A 169 -9.55 -5.69 -3.85
CA LEU A 169 -8.61 -6.44 -3.01
C LEU A 169 -9.28 -6.74 -1.66
N SER A 170 -10.04 -7.85 -1.61
CA SER A 170 -10.82 -8.24 -0.42
C SER A 170 -9.94 -8.42 0.81
N ASP A 171 -8.73 -8.96 0.65
CA ASP A 171 -7.80 -9.20 1.76
C ASP A 171 -7.35 -7.90 2.43
N ARG A 172 -7.24 -6.81 1.65
CA ARG A 172 -6.84 -5.50 2.17
C ARG A 172 -7.91 -4.79 2.99
N ILE A 173 -9.15 -5.22 2.91
CA ILE A 173 -10.26 -4.68 3.70
C ILE A 173 -10.65 -5.59 4.86
N GLN A 174 -9.91 -6.68 5.09
CA GLN A 174 -10.08 -7.52 6.27
C GLN A 174 -9.40 -6.90 7.50
N ILE A 175 -9.96 -7.21 8.66
CA ILE A 175 -9.38 -6.88 9.96
C ILE A 175 -9.47 -8.10 10.89
N ALA A 176 -8.57 -8.17 11.86
CA ALA A 176 -8.68 -9.14 12.95
C ALA A 176 -10.02 -8.97 13.68
N LYS A 177 -10.60 -10.06 14.16
CA LYS A 177 -11.87 -10.09 14.89
C LYS A 177 -13.12 -9.72 14.07
N TRP A 178 -13.03 -9.54 12.73
CA TRP A 178 -14.19 -9.37 11.87
C TRP A 178 -14.62 -10.71 11.30
N THR A 179 -15.73 -11.25 11.79
CA THR A 179 -16.25 -12.56 11.43
C THR A 179 -17.30 -12.47 10.31
N ARG A 180 -17.68 -13.63 9.77
CA ARG A 180 -18.84 -13.71 8.84
C ARG A 180 -20.15 -13.30 9.53
N GLU A 181 -20.27 -13.55 10.83
CA GLU A 181 -21.41 -13.13 11.63
C GLU A 181 -21.49 -11.62 11.76
N ASP A 182 -20.35 -10.94 12.02
CA ASP A 182 -20.28 -9.47 12.03
C ASP A 182 -20.72 -8.87 10.71
N ALA A 183 -20.29 -9.47 9.60
CA ALA A 183 -20.71 -9.02 8.27
C ALA A 183 -22.24 -9.14 8.08
N ARG A 184 -22.84 -10.25 8.49
CA ARG A 184 -24.31 -10.45 8.42
C ARG A 184 -25.05 -9.47 9.33
N LYS A 185 -24.62 -9.31 10.57
CA LYS A 185 -25.23 -8.37 11.54
C LYS A 185 -25.15 -6.93 11.04
N SER A 186 -23.98 -6.53 10.49
CA SER A 186 -23.84 -5.18 9.95
C SER A 186 -24.74 -4.92 8.74
N ILE A 187 -24.91 -5.87 7.84
CA ILE A 187 -25.83 -5.76 6.69
C ILE A 187 -27.29 -5.66 7.19
N ALA A 188 -27.69 -6.50 8.14
CA ALA A 188 -29.03 -6.45 8.71
C ALA A 188 -29.32 -5.10 9.39
N ALA A 189 -28.39 -4.61 10.20
CA ALA A 189 -28.48 -3.30 10.85
C ALA A 189 -28.53 -2.12 9.86
N ALA A 190 -27.76 -2.19 8.76
CA ALA A 190 -27.78 -1.15 7.74
C ALA A 190 -29.14 -1.05 7.01
N ARG A 191 -29.86 -2.16 6.87
CA ARG A 191 -31.16 -2.26 6.21
C ARG A 191 -32.35 -2.03 7.13
N SER A 192 -32.14 -1.96 8.44
CA SER A 192 -33.19 -1.62 9.37
C SER A 192 -33.68 -0.18 9.15
N LYS A 193 -35.03 0.01 9.16
CA LYS A 193 -35.67 1.32 8.98
C LYS A 193 -35.41 2.26 10.16
#